data_e96b801b610c71b073a3658b19d1f1b1
#
_entry.id   e96b801b610c71b073a3658b19d1f1b1
#
_cell.length_a   1.000
_cell.length_b   1.000
_cell.length_c   1.000
_cell.angle_alpha   90.00
_cell.angle_beta   90.00
_cell.angle_gamma   90.00
#
_symmetry.space_group_name_H-M   'P 1'
#
loop_
_entity.id
_entity.type
_entity.pdbx_description
1 polymer ?
#
loop_
_entity_poly.entity_id
_entity_poly.type
_entity_poly.pdbx_seq_one_letter_code
_entity_poly.pdbx_strand_id
1 'polypeptide(L)'
;NPTAAKDASNKLPTLSKVILTDWVFKIIFANVLKRHFNEARAIESINNETSIEQAKEIIASISEHCNFWNIFSDNLAIEFISNSAWKQIMQLNQFLSSINIAGIEIEILHNLLQSSIVSAKRKVAGQFATPKKLADLLVRLTIEDKEGIVIDPCCGTGTIINQAYLLKEEYELNQDEIINSI
;
A
#
# COMPACT_ATOMS: atom_id res chain seq x y z
N ASN A 1 -27.72 2.55 28.06
CA ASN A 1 -27.77 1.19 27.57
C ASN A 1 -26.31 0.63 27.58
N PRO A 2 -25.95 -0.36 28.44
CA PRO A 2 -24.58 -0.83 28.63
C PRO A 2 -23.96 -1.43 27.35
N THR A 3 -24.77 -1.93 26.43
CA THR A 3 -24.32 -2.47 25.12
C THR A 3 -23.83 -1.37 24.20
N ALA A 4 -24.48 -0.22 24.13
CA ALA A 4 -24.09 0.90 23.28
C ALA A 4 -22.75 1.52 23.73
N ALA A 5 -22.48 1.57 25.03
CA ALA A 5 -21.21 2.07 25.57
C ALA A 5 -20.03 1.12 25.30
N LYS A 6 -20.26 -0.20 25.36
CA LYS A 6 -19.26 -1.21 24.98
C LYS A 6 -18.95 -1.19 23.48
N ASP A 7 -19.94 -1.01 22.63
CA ASP A 7 -19.75 -0.88 21.18
C ASP A 7 -18.99 0.41 20.80
N ALA A 8 -19.23 1.52 21.49
CA ALA A 8 -18.47 2.77 21.28
C ALA A 8 -17.01 2.62 21.73
N SER A 9 -16.73 1.97 22.88
CA SER A 9 -15.38 1.77 23.38
C SER A 9 -14.52 0.86 22.49
N ASN A 10 -15.13 -0.05 21.72
CA ASN A 10 -14.43 -0.90 20.76
C ASN A 10 -14.27 -0.24 19.37
N LYS A 11 -15.04 0.77 19.04
CA LYS A 11 -14.97 1.47 17.74
C LYS A 11 -13.80 2.47 17.68
N LEU A 12 -13.53 3.19 18.77
CA LEU A 12 -12.46 4.19 18.85
C LEU A 12 -11.05 3.62 18.58
N PRO A 13 -10.61 2.54 19.23
CA PRO A 13 -9.29 1.93 18.92
C PRO A 13 -9.19 1.42 17.49
N THR A 14 -10.30 0.93 16.92
CA THR A 14 -10.34 0.46 15.54
C THR A 14 -10.20 1.62 14.56
N LEU A 15 -10.89 2.72 14.80
CA LEU A 15 -10.82 3.93 13.96
C LEU A 15 -9.42 4.55 14.00
N SER A 16 -8.85 4.73 15.20
CA SER A 16 -7.49 5.24 15.37
C SER A 16 -6.46 4.37 14.62
N LYS A 17 -6.62 3.05 14.67
CA LYS A 17 -5.75 2.13 13.94
C LYS A 17 -5.87 2.30 12.43
N VAL A 18 -7.08 2.49 11.91
CA VAL A 18 -7.32 2.72 10.47
C VAL A 18 -6.63 4.01 10.01
N ILE A 19 -6.80 5.10 10.77
CA ILE A 19 -6.20 6.40 10.45
C ILE A 19 -4.67 6.33 10.45
N LEU A 20 -4.09 5.73 11.50
CA LEU A 20 -2.63 5.58 11.60
C LEU A 20 -2.08 4.72 10.47
N THR A 21 -2.78 3.63 10.14
CA THR A 21 -2.39 2.73 9.05
C THR A 21 -2.42 3.44 7.70
N ASP A 22 -3.44 4.26 7.44
CA ASP A 22 -3.57 5.06 6.22
C ASP A 22 -2.37 6.01 6.04
N TRP A 23 -2.01 6.77 7.09
CA TRP A 23 -0.84 7.63 7.06
C TRP A 23 0.47 6.87 6.84
N VAL A 24 0.65 5.77 7.53
CA VAL A 24 1.83 4.91 7.35
C VAL A 24 1.95 4.45 5.89
N PHE A 25 0.83 4.08 5.26
CA PHE A 25 0.82 3.68 3.86
C PHE A 25 1.14 4.83 2.90
N LYS A 26 0.54 5.99 3.10
CA LYS A 26 0.83 7.18 2.30
C LYS A 26 2.32 7.53 2.34
N ILE A 27 2.92 7.50 3.53
CA ILE A 27 4.34 7.77 3.72
C ILE A 27 5.22 6.71 3.06
N ILE A 28 4.94 5.43 3.25
CA ILE A 28 5.69 4.34 2.61
C ILE A 28 5.59 4.48 1.09
N PHE A 29 4.39 4.66 0.57
CA PHE A 29 4.16 4.73 -0.86
C PHE A 29 4.83 5.95 -1.49
N ALA A 30 4.73 7.13 -0.88
CA ALA A 30 5.43 8.32 -1.35
C ALA A 30 6.96 8.13 -1.37
N ASN A 31 7.52 7.48 -0.35
CA ASN A 31 8.94 7.13 -0.31
C ASN A 31 9.36 6.11 -1.37
N VAL A 32 8.48 5.23 -1.81
CA VAL A 32 8.71 4.35 -2.96
C VAL A 32 8.65 5.14 -4.26
N LEU A 33 7.64 6.01 -4.42
CA LEU A 33 7.42 6.81 -5.63
C LEU A 33 8.57 7.77 -5.94
N LYS A 34 9.27 8.32 -4.94
CA LYS A 34 10.36 9.31 -5.15
C LYS A 34 11.50 8.80 -6.05
N ARG A 35 11.54 7.52 -6.38
CA ARG A 35 12.49 6.96 -7.34
C ARG A 35 12.04 7.08 -8.78
N HIS A 36 10.75 7.09 -8.98
CA HIS A 36 10.13 7.12 -10.30
C HIS A 36 9.66 8.55 -10.66
N PHE A 37 9.36 9.37 -9.65
CA PHE A 37 8.84 10.72 -9.80
C PHE A 37 9.62 11.69 -8.93
N ASN A 38 10.21 12.71 -9.56
CA ASN A 38 10.95 13.75 -8.82
C ASN A 38 10.05 14.53 -7.86
N GLU A 39 8.79 14.74 -8.23
CA GLU A 39 7.78 15.45 -7.46
C GLU A 39 7.48 14.73 -6.14
N ALA A 40 7.55 13.40 -6.11
CA ALA A 40 7.38 12.62 -4.90
C ALA A 40 8.52 12.83 -3.87
N ARG A 41 9.66 13.44 -4.26
CA ARG A 41 10.72 13.83 -3.32
C ARG A 41 10.28 14.89 -2.33
N ALA A 42 9.18 15.59 -2.57
CA ALA A 42 8.56 16.48 -1.60
C ALA A 42 8.28 15.79 -0.26
N ILE A 43 8.13 14.46 -0.21
CA ILE A 43 7.98 13.69 1.03
C ILE A 43 9.17 13.86 1.99
N GLU A 44 10.37 14.13 1.49
CA GLU A 44 11.58 14.31 2.30
C GLU A 44 11.55 15.62 3.12
N SER A 45 10.73 16.59 2.75
CA SER A 45 10.54 17.84 3.50
C SER A 45 9.71 17.66 4.77
N ILE A 46 8.94 16.54 4.87
CA ILE A 46 8.11 16.24 6.03
C ILE A 46 9.03 15.77 7.17
N ASN A 47 9.08 16.56 8.24
CA ASN A 47 9.93 16.33 9.41
C ASN A 47 9.15 16.54 10.73
N ASN A 48 9.84 16.46 11.87
CA ASN A 48 9.24 16.54 13.20
C ASN A 48 8.55 17.88 13.52
N GLU A 49 8.78 18.92 12.72
CA GLU A 49 8.17 20.25 12.89
C GLU A 49 6.99 20.46 11.94
N THR A 50 6.79 19.55 11.00
CA THR A 50 5.70 19.61 10.00
C THR A 50 4.36 19.36 10.67
N SER A 51 3.41 20.29 10.52
CA SER A 51 2.04 20.08 10.98
C SER A 51 1.29 19.07 10.11
N ILE A 52 0.17 18.56 10.61
CA ILE A 52 -0.67 17.63 9.84
C ILE A 52 -1.20 18.31 8.57
N GLU A 53 -1.57 19.60 8.66
CA GLU A 53 -2.07 20.38 7.53
C GLU A 53 -1.01 20.55 6.45
N GLN A 54 0.22 20.91 6.85
CA GLN A 54 1.35 21.01 5.91
C GLN A 54 1.67 19.67 5.24
N ALA A 55 1.64 18.58 6.01
CA ALA A 55 1.85 17.24 5.45
C ALA A 55 0.77 16.85 4.47
N LYS A 56 -0.51 17.21 4.73
CA LYS A 56 -1.61 17.01 3.77
C LYS A 56 -1.38 17.75 2.46
N GLU A 57 -0.95 19.01 2.52
CA GLU A 57 -0.65 19.80 1.32
C GLU A 57 0.47 19.17 0.50
N ILE A 58 1.53 18.67 1.15
CA ILE A 58 2.63 17.97 0.47
C ILE A 58 2.13 16.68 -0.17
N ILE A 59 1.36 15.87 0.56
CA ILE A 59 0.79 14.62 0.04
C ILE A 59 -0.19 14.88 -1.11
N ALA A 60 -1.02 15.93 -1.03
CA ALA A 60 -1.93 16.33 -2.09
C ALA A 60 -1.15 16.74 -3.36
N SER A 61 -0.08 17.50 -3.21
CA SER A 61 0.81 17.87 -4.32
C SER A 61 1.45 16.63 -4.98
N ILE A 62 1.94 15.67 -4.18
CA ILE A 62 2.48 14.41 -4.70
C ILE A 62 1.38 13.63 -5.46
N SER A 63 0.17 13.57 -4.89
CA SER A 63 -0.98 12.91 -5.52
C SER A 63 -1.31 13.48 -6.90
N GLU A 64 -1.34 14.79 -6.99
CA GLU A 64 -1.65 15.51 -8.22
C GLU A 64 -0.62 15.25 -9.31
N HIS A 65 0.65 15.42 -8.99
CA HIS A 65 1.74 15.30 -9.97
C HIS A 65 2.03 13.86 -10.38
N CYS A 66 1.86 12.89 -9.46
CA CYS A 66 2.12 11.48 -9.73
C CYS A 66 0.88 10.71 -10.20
N ASN A 67 -0.31 11.33 -10.20
CA ASN A 67 -1.59 10.72 -10.61
C ASN A 67 -2.02 9.49 -9.79
N PHE A 68 -1.74 9.48 -8.48
CA PHE A 68 -2.12 8.39 -7.55
C PHE A 68 -3.22 8.79 -6.56
N TRP A 69 -4.30 9.38 -7.07
CA TRP A 69 -5.43 9.92 -6.31
C TRP A 69 -6.03 8.92 -5.32
N ASN A 70 -6.20 7.66 -5.74
CA ASN A 70 -6.84 6.63 -4.92
C ASN A 70 -6.04 6.28 -3.66
N ILE A 71 -4.72 6.46 -3.69
CA ILE A 71 -3.85 6.14 -2.56
C ILE A 71 -3.72 7.32 -1.60
N PHE A 72 -3.64 8.52 -2.17
CA PHE A 72 -3.42 9.73 -1.39
C PHE A 72 -4.70 10.48 -1.01
N SER A 73 -5.89 9.98 -1.42
CA SER A 73 -7.17 10.60 -1.07
C SER A 73 -7.31 10.82 0.44
N ASP A 74 -7.92 11.93 0.81
CA ASP A 74 -8.12 12.28 2.22
C ASP A 74 -9.12 11.35 2.91
N ASN A 75 -8.72 10.82 4.07
CA ASN A 75 -9.63 10.21 5.02
C ASN A 75 -10.13 11.28 6.00
N LEU A 76 -11.44 11.46 6.09
CA LEU A 76 -12.12 12.48 6.90
C LEU A 76 -11.81 12.43 8.42
N ALA A 77 -11.10 11.40 8.89
CA ALA A 77 -10.84 11.18 10.31
C ALA A 77 -9.43 11.60 10.78
N ILE A 78 -8.64 12.22 9.91
CA ILE A 78 -7.24 12.64 10.17
C ILE A 78 -7.12 13.66 11.32
N GLU A 79 -8.17 14.44 11.58
CA GLU A 79 -8.21 15.46 12.62
C GLU A 79 -8.07 14.89 14.05
N PHE A 80 -8.16 13.58 14.22
CA PHE A 80 -8.13 12.90 15.51
C PHE A 80 -6.78 12.23 15.86
N ILE A 81 -5.70 12.55 15.13
CA ILE A 81 -4.37 12.03 15.46
C ILE A 81 -3.80 12.82 16.65
N SER A 82 -3.36 12.12 17.68
CA SER A 82 -2.67 12.76 18.80
C SER A 82 -1.28 13.27 18.37
N ASN A 83 -0.82 14.36 18.98
CA ASN A 83 0.52 14.91 18.71
C ASN A 83 1.64 13.88 18.92
N SER A 84 1.48 12.96 19.87
CA SER A 84 2.45 11.89 20.10
C SER A 84 2.49 10.89 18.95
N ALA A 85 1.32 10.47 18.42
CA ALA A 85 1.25 9.57 17.29
C ALA A 85 1.76 10.24 16.02
N TRP A 86 1.45 11.54 15.82
CA TRP A 86 1.94 12.30 14.68
C TRP A 86 3.48 12.36 14.67
N LYS A 87 4.12 12.64 15.81
CA LYS A 87 5.59 12.62 15.92
C LYS A 87 6.19 11.28 15.54
N GLN A 88 5.56 10.16 15.90
CA GLN A 88 6.02 8.82 15.51
C GLN A 88 5.92 8.59 14.01
N ILE A 89 4.86 9.09 13.37
CA ILE A 89 4.68 9.03 11.91
C ILE A 89 5.79 9.84 11.22
N MET A 90 6.13 11.03 11.73
CA MET A 90 7.21 11.86 11.18
C MET A 90 8.58 11.20 11.34
N GLN A 91 8.85 10.59 12.49
CA GLN A 91 10.08 9.80 12.71
C GLN A 91 10.17 8.62 11.73
N LEU A 92 9.05 7.94 11.49
CA LEU A 92 8.98 6.88 10.48
C LEU A 92 9.32 7.45 9.09
N ASN A 93 8.76 8.61 8.70
CA ASN A 93 9.08 9.23 7.43
C ASN A 93 10.58 9.56 7.29
N GLN A 94 11.18 10.15 8.31
CA GLN A 94 12.61 10.46 8.32
C GLN A 94 13.46 9.18 8.17
N PHE A 95 13.10 8.12 8.89
CA PHE A 95 13.76 6.83 8.76
C PHE A 95 13.64 6.27 7.34
N LEU A 96 12.42 6.24 6.78
CA LEU A 96 12.18 5.74 5.42
C LEU A 96 12.87 6.58 4.35
N SER A 97 12.98 7.90 4.56
CA SER A 97 13.70 8.80 3.67
C SER A 97 15.21 8.58 3.69
N SER A 98 15.76 8.10 4.81
CA SER A 98 17.19 7.83 4.99
C SER A 98 17.64 6.47 4.42
N ILE A 99 16.71 5.54 4.20
CA ILE A 99 16.98 4.20 3.68
C ILE A 99 16.56 4.05 2.22
N ASN A 100 17.18 3.09 1.56
CA ASN A 100 16.81 2.72 0.20
C ASN A 100 15.62 1.74 0.20
N ILE A 101 14.37 2.24 0.33
CA ILE A 101 13.17 1.41 0.41
C ILE A 101 12.97 0.52 -0.83
N ALA A 102 13.44 0.91 -2.00
CA ALA A 102 13.21 0.12 -3.21
C ALA A 102 14.10 -1.15 -3.28
N GLY A 103 15.00 -1.33 -2.32
CA GLY A 103 15.67 -2.61 -2.08
C GLY A 103 14.87 -3.55 -1.18
N ILE A 104 13.73 -3.08 -0.63
CA ILE A 104 12.84 -3.92 0.19
C ILE A 104 12.00 -4.77 -0.77
N GLU A 105 12.07 -6.08 -0.61
CA GLU A 105 11.23 -7.00 -1.37
C GLU A 105 9.75 -6.67 -1.17
N ILE A 106 9.00 -6.63 -2.27
CA ILE A 106 7.55 -6.40 -2.28
C ILE A 106 6.81 -7.30 -1.28
N GLU A 107 7.31 -8.52 -1.07
CA GLU A 107 6.76 -9.50 -0.13
C GLU A 107 6.83 -9.03 1.33
N ILE A 108 7.89 -8.31 1.72
CA ILE A 108 8.04 -7.73 3.07
C ILE A 108 7.00 -6.63 3.27
N LEU A 109 6.83 -5.73 2.30
CA LEU A 109 5.79 -4.69 2.34
C LEU A 109 4.40 -5.33 2.41
N HIS A 110 4.14 -6.36 1.62
CA HIS A 110 2.89 -7.10 1.62
C HIS A 110 2.60 -7.75 2.99
N ASN A 111 3.58 -8.38 3.61
CA ASN A 111 3.44 -8.98 4.94
C ASN A 111 3.19 -7.92 6.03
N LEU A 112 3.84 -6.76 5.96
CA LEU A 112 3.57 -5.63 6.84
C LEU A 112 2.13 -5.13 6.69
N LEU A 113 1.66 -4.95 5.45
CA LEU A 113 0.29 -4.56 5.15
C LEU A 113 -0.72 -5.57 5.70
N GLN A 114 -0.50 -6.84 5.45
CA GLN A 114 -1.37 -7.91 5.93
C GLN A 114 -1.38 -8.04 7.46
N SER A 115 -0.24 -7.85 8.12
CA SER A 115 -0.15 -7.95 9.59
C SER A 115 -0.88 -6.80 10.29
N SER A 116 -1.05 -5.65 9.62
CA SER A 116 -1.76 -4.49 10.16
C SER A 116 -3.29 -4.71 10.24
N ILE A 117 -3.85 -5.62 9.45
CA ILE A 117 -5.30 -5.93 9.45
C ILE A 117 -5.59 -6.99 10.52
N VAL A 118 -6.55 -6.71 11.40
CA VAL A 118 -6.96 -7.64 12.46
C VAL A 118 -7.40 -8.98 11.85
N SER A 119 -6.74 -10.07 12.23
CA SER A 119 -6.95 -11.41 11.65
C SER A 119 -8.41 -11.90 11.74
N ALA A 120 -9.14 -11.49 12.77
CA ALA A 120 -10.55 -11.82 12.93
C ALA A 120 -11.43 -11.18 11.83
N LYS A 121 -11.15 -9.93 11.42
CA LYS A 121 -11.87 -9.27 10.33
C LYS A 121 -11.56 -9.91 8.97
N ARG A 122 -10.31 -10.35 8.75
CA ARG A 122 -9.94 -11.08 7.52
C ARG A 122 -10.68 -12.41 7.39
N LYS A 123 -10.81 -13.16 8.49
CA LYS A 123 -11.55 -14.44 8.50
C LYS A 123 -13.02 -14.27 8.13
N VAL A 124 -13.67 -13.24 8.67
CA VAL A 124 -15.09 -12.95 8.39
C VAL A 124 -15.30 -12.45 6.96
N ALA A 125 -14.38 -11.66 6.42
CA ALA A 125 -14.49 -11.10 5.08
C ALA A 125 -13.89 -12.01 3.98
N GLY A 126 -13.28 -13.16 4.33
CA GLY A 126 -12.61 -14.03 3.36
C GLY A 126 -11.40 -13.37 2.66
N GLN A 127 -10.86 -12.30 3.24
CA GLN A 127 -9.77 -11.52 2.66
C GLN A 127 -8.41 -12.18 2.94
N PHE A 128 -8.12 -13.23 2.19
CA PHE A 128 -6.81 -13.88 2.21
C PHE A 128 -6.10 -13.63 0.88
N ALA A 129 -4.86 -13.17 0.95
CA ALA A 129 -4.02 -13.11 -0.24
C ALA A 129 -3.64 -14.52 -0.68
N THR A 130 -3.63 -14.75 -1.97
CA THR A 130 -3.17 -16.01 -2.55
C THR A 130 -1.68 -16.20 -2.25
N PRO A 131 -1.25 -17.33 -1.66
CA PRO A 131 0.16 -17.62 -1.45
C PRO A 131 0.92 -17.63 -2.78
N LYS A 132 2.13 -17.01 -2.81
CA LYS A 132 2.94 -16.88 -4.02
C LYS A 132 3.15 -18.20 -4.77
N LYS A 133 3.49 -19.28 -4.04
CA LYS A 133 3.69 -20.62 -4.63
C LYS A 133 2.43 -21.18 -5.31
N LEU A 134 1.25 -20.88 -4.75
CA LEU A 134 -0.02 -21.30 -5.35
C LEU A 134 -0.33 -20.45 -6.59
N ALA A 135 -0.08 -19.16 -6.54
CA ALA A 135 -0.24 -18.28 -7.69
C ALA A 135 0.68 -18.68 -8.84
N ASP A 136 1.96 -18.97 -8.55
CA ASP A 136 2.93 -19.46 -9.55
C ASP A 136 2.44 -20.77 -10.20
N LEU A 137 1.99 -21.74 -9.37
CA LEU A 137 1.45 -22.99 -9.90
C LEU A 137 0.22 -22.75 -10.80
N LEU A 138 -0.72 -21.92 -10.36
CA LEU A 138 -1.93 -21.60 -11.14
C LEU A 138 -1.57 -20.98 -12.49
N VAL A 139 -0.68 -20.00 -12.49
CA VAL A 139 -0.24 -19.28 -13.69
C VAL A 139 0.43 -20.23 -14.68
N ARG A 140 1.34 -21.10 -14.22
CA ARG A 140 2.01 -22.11 -15.06
C ARG A 140 1.07 -23.17 -15.62
N LEU A 141 -0.04 -23.45 -14.93
CA LEU A 141 -1.04 -24.42 -15.40
C LEU A 141 -2.06 -23.81 -16.36
N THR A 142 -2.25 -22.48 -16.34
CA THR A 142 -3.32 -21.82 -17.09
C THR A 142 -2.83 -21.00 -18.28
N ILE A 143 -1.61 -20.50 -18.25
CA ILE A 143 -1.03 -19.73 -19.35
C ILE A 143 -0.30 -20.70 -20.30
N GLU A 144 -1.00 -21.11 -21.36
CA GLU A 144 -0.44 -21.96 -22.42
C GLU A 144 0.21 -21.13 -23.52
N ASP A 145 -0.35 -19.94 -23.78
CA ASP A 145 0.16 -19.00 -24.79
C ASP A 145 0.91 -17.82 -24.12
N LYS A 146 2.18 -17.71 -24.41
CA LYS A 146 3.03 -16.64 -23.86
C LYS A 146 2.58 -15.23 -24.28
N GLU A 147 2.00 -15.09 -25.46
CA GLU A 147 1.49 -13.81 -26.01
C GLU A 147 0.03 -13.55 -25.62
N GLY A 148 -0.65 -14.57 -25.10
CA GLY A 148 -2.06 -14.48 -24.70
C GLY A 148 -2.32 -13.43 -23.62
N ILE A 149 -3.48 -12.78 -23.70
CA ILE A 149 -3.90 -11.77 -22.73
C ILE A 149 -4.34 -12.46 -21.43
N VAL A 150 -3.80 -11.98 -20.30
CA VAL A 150 -4.14 -12.44 -18.95
C VAL A 150 -5.00 -11.38 -18.26
N ILE A 151 -6.16 -11.77 -17.77
CA ILE A 151 -7.07 -10.88 -17.04
C ILE A 151 -7.38 -11.49 -15.68
N ASP A 152 -7.13 -10.75 -14.62
CA ASP A 152 -7.58 -11.08 -13.27
C ASP A 152 -8.58 -10.01 -12.78
N PRO A 153 -9.89 -10.25 -12.91
CA PRO A 153 -10.91 -9.27 -12.55
C PRO A 153 -11.03 -9.03 -11.04
N CYS A 154 -10.39 -9.87 -10.22
CA CYS A 154 -10.41 -9.81 -8.76
C CYS A 154 -9.00 -9.80 -8.17
N CYS A 155 -8.06 -9.11 -8.81
CA CYS A 155 -6.62 -9.22 -8.58
C CYS A 155 -6.16 -9.02 -7.12
N GLY A 156 -6.99 -8.43 -6.27
CA GLY A 156 -6.65 -8.17 -4.87
C GLY A 156 -5.32 -7.42 -4.74
N THR A 157 -4.30 -8.09 -4.18
CA THR A 157 -2.94 -7.55 -4.06
C THR A 157 -2.07 -7.78 -5.30
N GLY A 158 -2.64 -8.28 -6.38
CA GLY A 158 -1.94 -8.52 -7.63
C GLY A 158 -1.02 -9.75 -7.64
N THR A 159 -1.14 -10.66 -6.67
CA THR A 159 -0.20 -11.80 -6.56
C THR A 159 -0.21 -12.68 -7.80
N ILE A 160 -1.39 -12.98 -8.38
CA ILE A 160 -1.53 -13.80 -9.59
C ILE A 160 -0.95 -13.04 -10.79
N ILE A 161 -1.33 -11.78 -10.96
CA ILE A 161 -0.81 -10.91 -12.04
C ILE A 161 0.71 -10.78 -11.98
N ASN A 162 1.28 -10.63 -10.78
CA ASN A 162 2.73 -10.58 -10.63
C ASN A 162 3.41 -11.90 -11.03
N GLN A 163 2.81 -13.06 -10.74
CA GLN A 163 3.35 -14.34 -11.21
C GLN A 163 3.19 -14.51 -12.72
N ALA A 164 2.10 -14.01 -13.32
CA ALA A 164 1.94 -13.98 -14.77
C ALA A 164 3.02 -13.12 -15.44
N TYR A 165 3.30 -11.94 -14.86
CA TYR A 165 4.39 -11.08 -15.32
C TYR A 165 5.73 -11.82 -15.31
N LEU A 166 6.11 -12.45 -14.18
CA LEU A 166 7.35 -13.19 -14.03
C LEU A 166 7.45 -14.38 -15.01
N LEU A 167 6.36 -15.11 -15.24
CA LEU A 167 6.33 -16.19 -16.23
C LEU A 167 6.57 -15.67 -17.64
N LYS A 168 5.98 -14.53 -18.00
CA LYS A 168 6.17 -13.92 -19.31
C LYS A 168 7.60 -13.39 -19.50
N GLU A 169 8.25 -12.90 -18.43
CA GLU A 169 9.69 -12.60 -18.45
C GLU A 169 10.54 -13.86 -18.70
N GLU A 170 10.19 -15.00 -18.10
CA GLU A 170 10.86 -16.28 -18.38
C GLU A 170 10.73 -16.72 -19.85
N TYR A 171 9.68 -16.27 -20.54
CA TYR A 171 9.47 -16.48 -21.99
C TYR A 171 10.16 -15.45 -22.87
N GLU A 172 11.03 -14.60 -22.30
CA GLU A 172 11.84 -13.58 -23.00
C GLU A 172 11.00 -12.49 -23.71
N LEU A 173 9.77 -12.25 -23.28
CA LEU A 173 8.99 -11.11 -23.75
C LEU A 173 9.56 -9.81 -23.17
N ASN A 174 9.54 -8.76 -23.97
CA ASN A 174 9.95 -7.44 -23.47
C ASN A 174 8.88 -6.81 -22.58
N GLN A 175 9.25 -5.78 -21.79
CA GLN A 175 8.37 -5.16 -20.83
C GLN A 175 7.08 -4.59 -21.43
N ASP A 176 7.15 -4.00 -22.63
CA ASP A 176 5.98 -3.43 -23.29
C ASP A 176 5.02 -4.53 -23.74
N GLU A 177 5.50 -5.65 -24.25
CA GLU A 177 4.70 -6.82 -24.62
C GLU A 177 4.02 -7.41 -23.39
N ILE A 178 4.74 -7.52 -22.27
CA ILE A 178 4.18 -8.04 -21.01
C ILE A 178 3.09 -7.11 -20.51
N ILE A 179 3.35 -5.80 -20.38
CA ILE A 179 2.39 -4.82 -19.87
C ILE A 179 1.11 -4.77 -20.71
N ASN A 180 1.22 -4.88 -22.03
CA ASN A 180 0.08 -4.88 -22.93
C ASN A 180 -0.72 -6.19 -22.93
N SER A 181 -0.20 -7.26 -22.30
CA SER A 181 -0.81 -8.59 -22.27
C SER A 181 -1.25 -9.04 -20.85
N ILE A 182 -1.24 -8.12 -19.87
CA ILE A 182 -1.69 -8.37 -18.50
C ILE A 182 -2.78 -7.39 -18.09
#